data_fc17f04810a1e32c25c9460eda55fe71
#
_entry.id   fc17f04810a1e32c25c9460eda55fe71
#
_cell.length_a   1.000
_cell.length_b   1.000
_cell.length_c   1.000
_cell.angle_alpha   90.00
_cell.angle_beta   90.00
_cell.angle_gamma   90.00
#
_symmetry.space_group_name_H-M   'P 1'
#
loop_
_entity.id
_entity.type
_entity.pdbx_description
1 polymer ?
#
loop_
_entity_poly.entity_id
_entity_poly.type
_entity_poly.pdbx_seq_one_letter_code
_entity_poly.pdbx_strand_id
1 'polypeptide(L)'
;ASGVLNMKGLCGLFRKLRDLEVNPLKRFVVLTSRHRHFFSTGFDLKELLFLAELTQKSTEKTIPLVALWQLRNLCDVAYLVHNYTKPLIVLMNGATAGSGASLCCLANRSAAYHSSSFTCDPTAYGWIPDSGMSFVLANLRGSLGVFLALTGHTLSGPDLIWSGLCKHWISPKALPFLELTAEKQLEVSEREAAVLLEEHFLDAPDAYSLDDWEEVIHEHFDAPTVAEVRARLKATASRQSTSVEGQLHAAWARAVLDRLARRSPLAAD
;
A
#
# COMPACT_ATOMS: atom_id res chain seq x y z
N ALA A 1 9.31 -10.42 15.31
CA ALA A 1 8.88 -10.60 13.93
C ALA A 1 8.53 -9.22 13.37
N SER A 2 9.10 -8.86 12.23
CA SER A 2 9.12 -7.51 11.66
C SER A 2 7.92 -7.20 10.75
N GLY A 3 6.80 -7.94 10.83
CA GLY A 3 5.68 -7.79 9.88
C GLY A 3 6.01 -8.23 8.45
N VAL A 4 7.12 -8.94 8.26
CA VAL A 4 7.56 -9.46 6.97
C VAL A 4 6.67 -10.63 6.54
N LEU A 5 6.22 -10.62 5.31
CA LEU A 5 5.46 -11.69 4.68
C LEU A 5 6.42 -12.64 3.96
N ASN A 6 6.79 -13.73 4.61
CA ASN A 6 7.50 -14.81 3.93
C ASN A 6 6.51 -15.78 3.27
N MET A 7 7.02 -16.69 2.46
CA MET A 7 6.20 -17.64 1.70
C MET A 7 5.29 -18.48 2.59
N LYS A 8 5.81 -18.99 3.71
CA LYS A 8 5.01 -19.76 4.67
C LYS A 8 3.86 -18.93 5.25
N GLY A 9 4.13 -17.66 5.58
CA GLY A 9 3.13 -16.71 6.07
C GLY A 9 2.05 -16.42 5.03
N LEU A 10 2.44 -16.18 3.78
CA LEU A 10 1.51 -15.95 2.67
C LEU A 10 0.58 -17.14 2.43
N CYS A 11 1.15 -18.35 2.32
CA CYS A 11 0.35 -19.57 2.17
C CYS A 11 -0.59 -19.80 3.36
N GLY A 12 -0.11 -19.54 4.58
CA GLY A 12 -0.91 -19.62 5.79
C GLY A 12 -2.06 -18.60 5.80
N LEU A 13 -1.78 -17.36 5.41
CA LEU A 13 -2.78 -16.30 5.30
C LEU A 13 -3.84 -16.64 4.25
N PHE A 14 -3.43 -17.08 3.05
CA PHE A 14 -4.33 -17.49 1.98
C PHE A 14 -5.31 -18.57 2.46
N ARG A 15 -4.78 -19.66 3.02
CA ARG A 15 -5.60 -20.78 3.52
C ARG A 15 -6.57 -20.29 4.59
N LYS A 16 -6.09 -19.51 5.56
CA LYS A 16 -6.93 -19.00 6.65
C LYS A 16 -8.05 -18.09 6.16
N LEU A 17 -7.74 -17.19 5.22
CA LEU A 17 -8.77 -16.32 4.62
C LEU A 17 -9.82 -17.15 3.87
N ARG A 18 -9.40 -18.14 3.08
CA ARG A 18 -10.33 -19.05 2.38
C ARG A 18 -11.21 -19.83 3.36
N ASP A 19 -10.63 -20.41 4.42
CA ASP A 19 -11.38 -21.13 5.44
C ASP A 19 -12.42 -20.23 6.12
N LEU A 20 -12.06 -18.98 6.43
CA LEU A 20 -12.98 -18.01 7.03
C LEU A 20 -14.06 -17.55 6.05
N GLU A 21 -13.72 -17.42 4.77
CA GLU A 21 -14.66 -17.03 3.72
C GLU A 21 -15.79 -18.05 3.55
N VAL A 22 -15.47 -19.34 3.52
CA VAL A 22 -16.47 -20.41 3.33
C VAL A 22 -17.19 -20.81 4.63
N ASN A 23 -16.67 -20.42 5.79
CA ASN A 23 -17.27 -20.81 7.07
C ASN A 23 -18.57 -20.03 7.31
N PRO A 24 -19.75 -20.69 7.34
CA PRO A 24 -21.02 -20.00 7.51
C PRO A 24 -21.22 -19.36 8.89
N LEU A 25 -20.42 -19.76 9.88
CA LEU A 25 -20.46 -19.21 11.23
C LEU A 25 -19.67 -17.89 11.35
N LYS A 26 -18.90 -17.51 10.32
CA LYS A 26 -18.14 -16.26 10.31
C LYS A 26 -18.80 -15.26 9.37
N ARG A 27 -19.24 -14.13 9.91
CA ARG A 27 -20.00 -13.09 9.20
C ARG A 27 -19.09 -12.03 8.58
N PHE A 28 -17.97 -11.75 9.21
CA PHE A 28 -16.94 -10.82 8.75
C PHE A 28 -15.56 -11.28 9.22
N VAL A 29 -14.52 -10.69 8.68
CA VAL A 29 -13.12 -10.97 9.03
C VAL A 29 -12.40 -9.66 9.33
N VAL A 30 -11.60 -9.65 10.40
CA VAL A 30 -10.69 -8.55 10.73
C VAL A 30 -9.27 -9.04 10.56
N LEU A 31 -8.51 -8.36 9.71
CA LEU A 31 -7.09 -8.59 9.50
C LEU A 31 -6.31 -7.41 10.09
N THR A 32 -5.48 -7.69 11.07
CA THR A 32 -4.64 -6.71 11.74
C THR A 32 -3.28 -7.32 12.10
N SER A 33 -2.31 -6.49 12.43
CA SER A 33 -1.01 -6.96 12.93
C SER A 33 -0.97 -6.92 14.46
N ARG A 34 -0.34 -7.92 15.07
CA ARG A 34 -0.02 -7.91 16.51
C ARG A 34 1.07 -6.89 16.86
N HIS A 35 1.79 -6.38 15.87
CA HIS A 35 2.77 -5.32 16.06
C HIS A 35 2.09 -3.96 16.12
N ARG A 36 2.44 -3.16 17.14
CA ARG A 36 1.85 -1.81 17.31
C ARG A 36 2.38 -0.80 16.30
N HIS A 37 3.57 -1.02 15.73
CA HIS A 37 4.25 -0.06 14.88
C HIS A 37 4.27 -0.44 13.39
N PHE A 38 3.93 -1.69 13.08
CA PHE A 38 3.97 -2.20 11.71
C PHE A 38 2.75 -3.06 11.44
N PHE A 39 2.05 -2.77 10.36
CA PHE A 39 1.11 -3.74 9.80
C PHE A 39 1.90 -4.81 9.02
N SER A 40 2.66 -4.38 8.01
CA SER A 40 3.56 -5.24 7.27
C SER A 40 4.64 -4.42 6.54
N THR A 41 5.85 -4.94 6.50
CA THR A 41 6.96 -4.35 5.72
C THR A 41 7.11 -4.98 4.33
N GLY A 42 6.11 -5.76 3.91
CA GLY A 42 6.09 -6.41 2.62
C GLY A 42 6.73 -7.80 2.61
N PHE A 43 7.11 -8.25 1.42
CA PHE A 43 7.70 -9.57 1.22
C PHE A 43 9.13 -9.66 1.77
N ASP A 44 9.57 -10.86 2.12
CA ASP A 44 10.92 -11.09 2.66
C ASP A 44 11.97 -10.94 1.54
N LEU A 45 12.72 -9.84 1.57
CA LEU A 45 13.78 -9.57 0.60
C LEU A 45 14.88 -10.65 0.60
N LYS A 46 15.09 -11.37 1.72
CA LYS A 46 16.06 -12.46 1.78
C LYS A 46 15.59 -13.65 0.94
N GLU A 47 14.30 -13.94 0.94
CA GLU A 47 13.74 -14.96 0.05
C GLU A 47 13.87 -14.54 -1.41
N LEU A 48 13.65 -13.25 -1.76
CA LEU A 48 13.85 -12.74 -3.11
C LEU A 48 15.32 -12.83 -3.57
N LEU A 49 16.26 -12.44 -2.70
CA LEU A 49 17.70 -12.55 -3.00
C LEU A 49 18.12 -14.00 -3.22
N PHE A 50 17.66 -14.90 -2.37
CA PHE A 50 17.93 -16.33 -2.52
C PHE A 50 17.42 -16.87 -3.88
N LEU A 51 16.25 -16.43 -4.32
CA LEU A 51 15.70 -16.82 -5.62
C LEU A 51 16.51 -16.23 -6.79
N ALA A 52 16.95 -14.97 -6.66
CA ALA A 52 17.79 -14.33 -7.66
C ALA A 52 19.13 -15.09 -7.81
N GLU A 53 19.76 -15.50 -6.70
CA GLU A 53 20.97 -16.31 -6.70
C GLU A 53 20.76 -17.68 -7.35
N LEU A 54 19.63 -18.34 -7.09
CA LEU A 54 19.27 -19.61 -7.75
C LEU A 54 19.13 -19.42 -9.26
N THR A 55 18.54 -18.31 -9.69
CA THR A 55 18.38 -17.99 -11.11
C THR A 55 19.71 -17.75 -11.80
N GLN A 56 20.64 -17.05 -11.14
CA GLN A 56 21.98 -16.79 -11.69
C GLN A 56 22.83 -18.07 -11.84
N LYS A 57 22.65 -19.04 -10.93
CA LYS A 57 23.36 -20.33 -10.94
C LYS A 57 22.76 -21.33 -11.94
N SER A 58 21.57 -21.07 -12.46
CA SER A 58 20.94 -21.93 -13.46
C SER A 58 21.60 -21.76 -14.82
N THR A 59 22.03 -22.85 -15.41
CA THR A 59 22.55 -22.89 -16.79
C THR A 59 21.47 -22.62 -17.84
N GLU A 60 20.23 -22.91 -17.51
CA GLU A 60 19.07 -22.53 -18.29
C GLU A 60 18.66 -21.11 -17.83
N LYS A 61 18.70 -20.15 -18.71
CA LYS A 61 18.28 -18.74 -18.46
C LYS A 61 16.75 -18.64 -18.18
N THR A 62 16.20 -19.62 -17.49
CA THR A 62 14.78 -19.74 -17.13
C THR A 62 14.58 -19.29 -15.69
N ILE A 63 13.51 -18.55 -15.45
CA ILE A 63 13.12 -18.18 -14.09
C ILE A 63 12.78 -19.48 -13.33
N PRO A 64 13.40 -19.73 -12.16
CA PRO A 64 13.08 -20.93 -11.39
C PRO A 64 11.59 -21.04 -11.11
N LEU A 65 11.02 -22.22 -11.26
CA LEU A 65 9.59 -22.47 -10.98
C LEU A 65 9.18 -22.01 -9.57
N VAL A 66 10.10 -22.08 -8.62
CA VAL A 66 9.89 -21.61 -7.24
C VAL A 66 9.67 -20.09 -7.21
N ALA A 67 10.40 -19.31 -8.01
CA ALA A 67 10.22 -17.85 -8.08
C ALA A 67 8.86 -17.49 -8.70
N LEU A 68 8.48 -18.17 -9.80
CA LEU A 68 7.16 -17.99 -10.40
C LEU A 68 6.04 -18.36 -9.45
N TRP A 69 6.22 -19.43 -8.70
CA TRP A 69 5.25 -19.86 -7.70
C TRP A 69 5.08 -18.86 -6.56
N GLN A 70 6.17 -18.21 -6.12
CA GLN A 70 6.11 -17.15 -5.11
C GLN A 70 5.37 -15.91 -5.62
N LEU A 71 5.70 -15.43 -6.80
CA LEU A 71 5.01 -14.28 -7.41
C LEU A 71 3.52 -14.57 -7.60
N ARG A 72 3.19 -15.78 -8.03
CA ARG A 72 1.80 -16.22 -8.14
C ARG A 72 1.09 -16.19 -6.79
N ASN A 73 1.69 -16.71 -5.72
CA ASN A 73 1.05 -16.69 -4.39
C ASN A 73 0.80 -15.27 -3.88
N LEU A 74 1.69 -14.32 -4.16
CA LEU A 74 1.46 -12.91 -3.85
C LEU A 74 0.22 -12.37 -4.57
N CYS A 75 0.11 -12.65 -5.87
CA CYS A 75 -1.04 -12.26 -6.68
C CYS A 75 -2.33 -12.97 -6.23
N ASP A 76 -2.26 -14.26 -5.90
CA ASP A 76 -3.41 -15.05 -5.46
C ASP A 76 -3.98 -14.52 -4.13
N VAL A 77 -3.11 -14.12 -3.18
CA VAL A 77 -3.55 -13.49 -1.92
C VAL A 77 -4.17 -12.12 -2.18
N ALA A 78 -3.55 -11.29 -3.02
CA ALA A 78 -4.08 -9.98 -3.40
C ALA A 78 -5.45 -10.10 -4.09
N TYR A 79 -5.58 -11.03 -5.03
CA TYR A 79 -6.83 -11.32 -5.72
C TYR A 79 -7.93 -11.81 -4.76
N LEU A 80 -7.58 -12.71 -3.83
CA LEU A 80 -8.52 -13.17 -2.80
C LEU A 80 -9.01 -12.02 -1.93
N VAL A 81 -8.12 -11.14 -1.47
CA VAL A 81 -8.48 -9.98 -0.63
C VAL A 81 -9.40 -9.03 -1.39
N HIS A 82 -9.09 -8.75 -2.67
CA HIS A 82 -9.90 -7.86 -3.50
C HIS A 82 -11.32 -8.41 -3.75
N ASN A 83 -11.44 -9.71 -3.97
CA ASN A 83 -12.71 -10.37 -4.30
C ASN A 83 -13.36 -11.06 -3.10
N TYR A 84 -12.95 -10.70 -1.89
CA TYR A 84 -13.46 -11.36 -0.68
C TYR A 84 -14.96 -11.14 -0.53
N THR A 85 -15.71 -12.25 -0.42
CA THR A 85 -17.18 -12.23 -0.49
C THR A 85 -17.84 -11.68 0.76
N LYS A 86 -17.17 -11.79 1.92
CA LYS A 86 -17.65 -11.26 3.19
C LYS A 86 -17.02 -9.89 3.49
N PRO A 87 -17.55 -9.09 4.42
CA PRO A 87 -16.86 -7.93 4.94
C PRO A 87 -15.47 -8.30 5.46
N LEU A 88 -14.42 -7.85 4.78
CA LEU A 88 -13.03 -8.00 5.19
C LEU A 88 -12.48 -6.63 5.58
N ILE A 89 -12.29 -6.46 6.88
CA ILE A 89 -11.71 -5.23 7.43
C ILE A 89 -10.22 -5.45 7.56
N VAL A 90 -9.44 -4.64 6.88
CA VAL A 90 -7.98 -4.64 7.03
C VAL A 90 -7.57 -3.34 7.72
N LEU A 91 -7.00 -3.48 8.92
CA LEU A 91 -6.57 -2.34 9.73
C LEU A 91 -5.09 -2.05 9.48
N MET A 92 -4.81 -0.91 8.89
CA MET A 92 -3.43 -0.43 8.68
C MET A 92 -2.87 0.11 10.01
N ASN A 93 -2.58 -0.80 10.95
CA ASN A 93 -2.12 -0.43 12.29
C ASN A 93 -0.60 -0.20 12.34
N GLY A 94 -0.15 0.93 11.82
CA GLY A 94 1.25 1.34 11.77
C GLY A 94 1.83 1.36 10.35
N ALA A 95 3.16 1.24 10.24
CA ALA A 95 3.84 1.30 8.96
C ALA A 95 3.48 0.11 8.07
N THR A 96 3.17 0.39 6.82
CA THR A 96 2.70 -0.58 5.83
C THR A 96 3.42 -0.34 4.52
N ALA A 97 4.09 -1.37 4.01
CA ALA A 97 4.89 -1.26 2.80
C ALA A 97 4.81 -2.52 1.92
N GLY A 98 5.21 -2.38 0.66
CA GLY A 98 5.32 -3.45 -0.31
C GLY A 98 4.02 -4.24 -0.48
N SER A 99 4.12 -5.56 -0.62
CA SER A 99 2.95 -6.45 -0.76
C SER A 99 1.99 -6.44 0.45
N GLY A 100 2.45 -6.00 1.63
CA GLY A 100 1.59 -5.77 2.78
C GLY A 100 0.61 -4.62 2.57
N ALA A 101 1.02 -3.59 1.84
CA ALA A 101 0.16 -2.47 1.47
C ALA A 101 -0.99 -2.92 0.56
N SER A 102 -0.74 -3.86 -0.33
CA SER A 102 -1.77 -4.43 -1.22
C SER A 102 -2.92 -5.03 -0.42
N LEU A 103 -2.63 -5.72 0.68
CA LEU A 103 -3.68 -6.32 1.53
C LEU A 103 -4.61 -5.26 2.12
N CYS A 104 -4.06 -4.10 2.51
CA CYS A 104 -4.88 -2.99 3.01
C CYS A 104 -5.67 -2.33 1.90
N CYS A 105 -4.99 -1.90 0.83
CA CYS A 105 -5.60 -1.05 -0.19
C CYS A 105 -6.62 -1.80 -1.06
N LEU A 106 -6.47 -3.12 -1.24
CA LEU A 106 -7.39 -3.95 -2.03
C LEU A 106 -8.61 -4.42 -1.23
N ALA A 107 -8.57 -4.36 0.10
CA ALA A 107 -9.66 -4.83 0.93
C ALA A 107 -10.96 -4.05 0.68
N ASN A 108 -12.10 -4.74 0.80
CA ASN A 108 -13.40 -4.08 0.66
C ASN A 108 -13.67 -3.06 1.78
N ARG A 109 -13.04 -3.21 2.95
CA ARG A 109 -13.05 -2.25 4.05
C ARG A 109 -11.64 -2.06 4.62
N SER A 110 -10.86 -1.15 4.02
CA SER A 110 -9.56 -0.73 4.58
C SER A 110 -9.75 0.41 5.57
N ALA A 111 -9.06 0.34 6.71
CA ALA A 111 -9.15 1.37 7.73
C ALA A 111 -7.77 1.84 8.21
N ALA A 112 -7.66 3.13 8.45
CA ALA A 112 -6.46 3.79 8.95
C ALA A 112 -6.76 4.63 10.19
N TYR A 113 -5.73 5.01 10.92
CA TYR A 113 -5.76 5.94 12.04
C TYR A 113 -4.46 6.77 12.10
N HIS A 114 -4.32 7.66 13.07
CA HIS A 114 -3.25 8.66 13.13
C HIS A 114 -1.80 8.13 12.99
N SER A 115 -1.53 6.89 13.41
CA SER A 115 -0.19 6.29 13.29
C SER A 115 -0.03 5.38 12.07
N SER A 116 -1.05 5.27 11.24
CA SER A 116 -0.96 4.53 9.99
C SER A 116 -0.06 5.25 9.00
N SER A 117 0.77 4.50 8.28
CA SER A 117 1.53 5.04 7.16
C SER A 117 1.67 4.02 6.04
N PHE A 118 1.74 4.52 4.83
CA PHE A 118 1.85 3.74 3.61
C PHE A 118 3.09 4.17 2.83
N THR A 119 3.84 3.20 2.35
CA THR A 119 4.97 3.43 1.44
C THR A 119 4.94 2.39 0.32
N CYS A 120 4.98 2.84 -0.92
CA CYS A 120 5.18 2.00 -2.09
C CYS A 120 6.51 2.38 -2.72
N ASP A 121 7.55 1.61 -2.45
CA ASP A 121 8.92 1.93 -2.82
C ASP A 121 9.64 0.81 -3.62
N PRO A 122 8.99 0.19 -4.63
CA PRO A 122 9.59 -0.89 -5.39
C PRO A 122 10.77 -0.40 -6.23
N THR A 123 10.73 0.84 -6.71
CA THR A 123 11.77 1.44 -7.54
C THR A 123 13.12 1.57 -6.84
N ALA A 124 13.15 1.62 -5.50
CA ALA A 124 14.40 1.58 -4.73
C ALA A 124 15.17 0.28 -4.89
N TYR A 125 14.48 -0.82 -5.21
CA TYR A 125 15.03 -2.16 -5.31
C TYR A 125 15.10 -2.68 -6.75
N GLY A 126 14.82 -1.86 -7.76
CA GLY A 126 14.75 -2.30 -9.14
C GLY A 126 13.53 -3.15 -9.46
N TRP A 127 12.43 -2.96 -8.73
CA TRP A 127 11.18 -3.67 -8.86
C TRP A 127 10.04 -2.75 -9.29
N ILE A 128 8.90 -3.32 -9.59
CA ILE A 128 7.66 -2.61 -9.96
C ILE A 128 6.61 -2.74 -8.86
N PRO A 129 5.58 -1.88 -8.81
CA PRO A 129 4.41 -2.07 -7.94
C PRO A 129 3.66 -3.35 -8.35
N ASP A 130 3.86 -4.42 -7.58
CA ASP A 130 3.27 -5.75 -7.80
C ASP A 130 2.05 -6.01 -6.90
N SER A 131 1.61 -7.25 -6.83
CA SER A 131 0.54 -7.72 -5.93
C SER A 131 -0.74 -6.87 -5.98
N GLY A 132 -1.08 -6.34 -7.16
CA GLY A 132 -2.24 -5.46 -7.35
C GLY A 132 -1.98 -3.98 -7.03
N MET A 133 -0.78 -3.60 -6.58
CA MET A 133 -0.48 -2.19 -6.28
C MET A 133 -0.48 -1.31 -7.52
N SER A 134 -0.08 -1.81 -8.69
CA SER A 134 -0.20 -1.05 -9.95
C SER A 134 -1.66 -0.69 -10.25
N PHE A 135 -2.60 -1.62 -10.00
CA PHE A 135 -4.03 -1.33 -10.13
C PHE A 135 -4.50 -0.28 -9.12
N VAL A 136 -4.11 -0.40 -7.85
CA VAL A 136 -4.47 0.58 -6.81
C VAL A 136 -3.94 1.96 -7.17
N LEU A 137 -2.65 2.08 -7.49
CA LEU A 137 -1.99 3.36 -7.79
C LEU A 137 -2.56 4.01 -9.07
N ALA A 138 -2.91 3.22 -10.08
CA ALA A 138 -3.51 3.73 -11.31
C ALA A 138 -4.93 4.33 -11.11
N ASN A 139 -5.60 3.98 -10.01
CA ASN A 139 -6.94 4.48 -9.68
C ASN A 139 -6.93 5.63 -8.65
N LEU A 140 -5.76 6.10 -8.23
CA LEU A 140 -5.67 7.27 -7.36
C LEU A 140 -5.93 8.56 -8.16
N ARG A 141 -6.34 9.59 -7.44
CA ARG A 141 -6.64 10.91 -8.02
C ARG A 141 -5.43 11.52 -8.74
N GLY A 142 -5.70 12.21 -9.83
CA GLY A 142 -4.65 12.88 -10.61
C GLY A 142 -3.49 11.95 -10.96
N SER A 143 -2.27 12.44 -10.80
CA SER A 143 -1.04 11.67 -11.02
C SER A 143 -0.38 11.20 -9.72
N LEU A 144 -1.14 11.18 -8.61
CA LEU A 144 -0.65 10.79 -7.30
C LEU A 144 -0.05 9.37 -7.31
N GLY A 145 -0.70 8.43 -8.01
CA GLY A 145 -0.20 7.05 -8.09
C GLY A 145 1.18 6.96 -8.75
N VAL A 146 1.41 7.69 -9.84
CA VAL A 146 2.71 7.76 -10.51
C VAL A 146 3.76 8.41 -9.60
N PHE A 147 3.39 9.50 -8.93
CA PHE A 147 4.25 10.17 -7.94
C PHE A 147 4.69 9.21 -6.83
N LEU A 148 3.75 8.47 -6.23
CA LEU A 148 4.04 7.51 -5.16
C LEU A 148 4.93 6.36 -5.65
N ALA A 149 4.60 5.79 -6.82
CA ALA A 149 5.36 4.67 -7.39
C ALA A 149 6.81 5.04 -7.70
N LEU A 150 7.04 6.21 -8.29
CA LEU A 150 8.39 6.65 -8.70
C LEU A 150 9.22 7.18 -7.54
N THR A 151 8.60 7.86 -6.58
CA THR A 151 9.33 8.53 -5.50
C THR A 151 9.44 7.72 -4.23
N GLY A 152 8.55 6.74 -4.01
CA GLY A 152 8.39 6.07 -2.72
C GLY A 152 7.99 7.04 -1.61
N HIS A 153 7.24 8.10 -1.93
CA HIS A 153 6.76 9.03 -0.93
C HIS A 153 5.86 8.32 0.08
N THR A 154 6.07 8.61 1.35
CA THR A 154 5.27 8.01 2.43
C THR A 154 4.07 8.88 2.73
N LEU A 155 2.88 8.29 2.64
CA LEU A 155 1.65 8.88 3.13
C LEU A 155 1.39 8.46 4.57
N SER A 156 0.79 9.32 5.36
CA SER A 156 0.49 9.02 6.76
C SER A 156 -0.80 9.70 7.23
N GLY A 157 -1.41 9.09 8.24
CA GLY A 157 -2.58 9.64 8.88
C GLY A 157 -3.73 9.93 7.91
N PRO A 158 -4.30 11.15 7.93
CA PRO A 158 -5.43 11.54 7.10
C PRO A 158 -5.18 11.47 5.59
N ASP A 159 -3.93 11.64 5.13
CA ASP A 159 -3.59 11.54 3.71
C ASP A 159 -3.95 10.18 3.11
N LEU A 160 -4.01 9.12 3.92
CA LEU A 160 -4.44 7.79 3.48
C LEU A 160 -5.92 7.74 3.08
N ILE A 161 -6.75 8.53 3.73
CA ILE A 161 -8.17 8.67 3.41
C ILE A 161 -8.35 9.62 2.22
N TRP A 162 -7.68 10.78 2.28
CA TRP A 162 -7.72 11.78 1.20
C TRP A 162 -7.29 11.20 -0.15
N SER A 163 -6.22 10.40 -0.17
CA SER A 163 -5.73 9.73 -1.38
C SER A 163 -6.62 8.61 -1.90
N GLY A 164 -7.53 8.08 -1.07
CA GLY A 164 -8.35 6.92 -1.39
C GLY A 164 -7.66 5.56 -1.15
N LEU A 165 -6.44 5.54 -0.60
CA LEU A 165 -5.74 4.29 -0.26
C LEU A 165 -6.41 3.53 0.87
N CYS A 166 -6.99 4.23 1.84
CA CYS A 166 -7.86 3.67 2.85
C CYS A 166 -9.27 4.28 2.74
N LYS A 167 -10.27 3.47 3.04
CA LYS A 167 -11.69 3.84 2.88
C LYS A 167 -12.29 4.43 4.15
N HIS A 168 -11.76 4.05 5.32
CA HIS A 168 -12.33 4.40 6.60
C HIS A 168 -11.27 4.91 7.55
N TRP A 169 -11.66 5.87 8.38
CA TRP A 169 -10.88 6.34 9.52
C TRP A 169 -11.45 5.75 10.80
N ILE A 170 -10.58 5.30 11.71
CA ILE A 170 -11.00 4.74 12.99
C ILE A 170 -10.25 5.36 14.15
N SER A 171 -10.87 5.34 15.31
CA SER A 171 -10.17 5.62 16.56
C SER A 171 -9.32 4.43 16.99
N PRO A 172 -8.11 4.64 17.54
CA PRO A 172 -7.32 3.57 18.14
C PRO A 172 -8.05 2.79 19.22
N LYS A 173 -9.04 3.41 19.88
CA LYS A 173 -9.89 2.78 20.89
C LYS A 173 -10.87 1.76 20.28
N ALA A 174 -11.15 1.84 19.00
CA ALA A 174 -12.04 0.92 18.31
C ALA A 174 -11.42 -0.48 18.12
N LEU A 175 -10.07 -0.57 18.05
CA LEU A 175 -9.39 -1.84 17.75
C LEU A 175 -9.74 -2.98 18.73
N PRO A 176 -9.63 -2.83 20.07
CA PRO A 176 -10.01 -3.89 21.00
C PRO A 176 -11.48 -4.30 20.87
N PHE A 177 -12.36 -3.35 20.55
CA PHE A 177 -13.78 -3.61 20.36
C PHE A 177 -14.03 -4.41 19.07
N LEU A 178 -13.38 -4.05 17.98
CA LEU A 178 -13.46 -4.79 16.71
C LEU A 178 -12.95 -6.23 16.85
N GLU A 179 -11.86 -6.43 17.60
CA GLU A 179 -11.32 -7.76 17.91
C GLU A 179 -12.33 -8.57 18.71
N LEU A 180 -12.90 -8.01 19.78
CA LEU A 180 -13.92 -8.67 20.60
C LEU A 180 -15.19 -9.02 19.80
N THR A 181 -15.64 -8.10 18.95
CA THR A 181 -16.81 -8.32 18.08
C THR A 181 -16.51 -9.42 17.06
N ALA A 182 -15.29 -9.47 16.51
CA ALA A 182 -14.87 -10.53 15.60
C ALA A 182 -14.83 -11.92 16.27
N GLU A 183 -14.56 -11.99 17.57
CA GLU A 183 -14.60 -13.24 18.33
C GLU A 183 -16.06 -13.70 18.60
N LYS A 184 -16.94 -12.76 18.92
CA LYS A 184 -18.35 -13.00 19.30
C LYS A 184 -19.35 -13.05 18.16
N GLN A 185 -18.92 -12.97 16.90
CA GLN A 185 -19.78 -12.81 15.72
C GLN A 185 -20.78 -13.96 15.48
N LEU A 186 -20.74 -15.04 16.26
CA LEU A 186 -21.74 -16.11 16.21
C LEU A 186 -23.16 -15.65 16.62
N GLU A 187 -23.26 -14.54 17.36
CA GLU A 187 -24.50 -14.03 17.94
C GLU A 187 -25.15 -12.92 17.09
N VAL A 188 -24.53 -12.51 15.97
CA VAL A 188 -25.00 -11.40 15.14
C VAL A 188 -25.23 -11.83 13.68
N SER A 189 -26.25 -11.25 13.06
CA SER A 189 -26.50 -11.39 11.62
C SER A 189 -25.47 -10.59 10.79
N GLU A 190 -25.39 -10.86 9.48
CA GLU A 190 -24.52 -10.08 8.57
C GLU A 190 -24.83 -8.58 8.60
N ARG A 191 -26.12 -8.22 8.67
CA ARG A 191 -26.58 -6.83 8.72
C ARG A 191 -26.17 -6.14 10.01
N GLU A 192 -26.34 -6.81 11.14
CA GLU A 192 -25.92 -6.30 12.45
C GLU A 192 -24.41 -6.16 12.53
N ALA A 193 -23.66 -7.12 11.99
CA ALA A 193 -22.22 -7.02 11.88
C ALA A 193 -21.78 -5.80 11.06
N ALA A 194 -22.44 -5.51 9.93
CA ALA A 194 -22.14 -4.34 9.11
C ALA A 194 -22.41 -3.04 9.89
N VAL A 195 -23.55 -2.93 10.60
CA VAL A 195 -23.88 -1.76 11.42
C VAL A 195 -22.86 -1.56 12.55
N LEU A 196 -22.53 -2.61 13.29
CA LEU A 196 -21.53 -2.55 14.37
C LEU A 196 -20.16 -2.09 13.89
N LEU A 197 -19.80 -2.42 12.65
CA LEU A 197 -18.55 -1.98 12.04
C LEU A 197 -18.59 -0.51 11.64
N GLU A 198 -19.71 -0.06 11.08
CA GLU A 198 -19.90 1.33 10.66
C GLU A 198 -19.90 2.31 11.85
N GLU A 199 -20.38 1.90 13.02
CA GLU A 199 -20.34 2.70 14.26
C GLU A 199 -18.92 3.08 14.70
N HIS A 200 -17.90 2.36 14.23
CA HIS A 200 -16.49 2.62 14.55
C HIS A 200 -15.77 3.43 13.48
N PHE A 201 -16.39 3.66 12.33
CA PHE A 201 -15.84 4.51 11.29
C PHE A 201 -16.17 5.97 11.60
N LEU A 202 -15.13 6.80 11.56
CA LEU A 202 -15.19 8.22 11.87
C LEU A 202 -14.82 9.03 10.64
N ASP A 203 -15.15 10.30 10.66
CA ASP A 203 -14.59 11.24 9.70
C ASP A 203 -13.09 11.44 9.96
N ALA A 204 -12.30 11.43 8.91
CA ALA A 204 -10.89 11.73 9.02
C ALA A 204 -10.69 13.22 9.37
N PRO A 205 -9.66 13.56 10.15
CA PRO A 205 -9.31 14.96 10.39
C PRO A 205 -9.00 15.67 9.07
N ASP A 206 -9.47 16.91 8.89
CA ASP A 206 -9.21 17.77 7.73
C ASP A 206 -7.78 18.35 7.75
N ALA A 207 -6.78 17.49 7.91
CA ALA A 207 -5.37 17.87 7.99
C ALA A 207 -4.55 17.09 6.96
N TYR A 208 -4.81 17.36 5.70
CA TYR A 208 -4.16 16.68 4.57
C TYR A 208 -2.88 17.42 4.19
N SER A 209 -1.76 16.72 4.18
CA SER A 209 -0.46 17.33 3.87
C SER A 209 -0.20 17.48 2.37
N LEU A 210 -0.91 16.75 1.53
CA LEU A 210 -0.76 16.74 0.08
C LEU A 210 -1.84 17.47 -0.69
N ASP A 211 -2.87 17.99 -0.02
CA ASP A 211 -3.97 18.70 -0.69
C ASP A 211 -3.45 19.92 -1.48
N ASP A 212 -2.64 20.74 -0.83
CA ASP A 212 -2.00 21.91 -1.47
C ASP A 212 -1.00 21.54 -2.59
N TRP A 213 -0.60 20.27 -2.68
CA TRP A 213 0.37 19.78 -3.65
C TRP A 213 -0.25 18.99 -4.80
N GLU A 214 -1.55 18.75 -4.79
CA GLU A 214 -2.21 17.92 -5.79
C GLU A 214 -1.99 18.44 -7.21
N GLU A 215 -2.22 19.73 -7.44
CA GLU A 215 -2.02 20.35 -8.75
C GLU A 215 -0.55 20.32 -9.18
N VAL A 216 0.37 20.59 -8.27
CA VAL A 216 1.81 20.56 -8.54
C VAL A 216 2.28 19.14 -8.89
N ILE A 217 1.78 18.14 -8.17
CA ILE A 217 2.06 16.73 -8.48
C ILE A 217 1.52 16.39 -9.87
N HIS A 218 0.28 16.76 -10.17
CA HIS A 218 -0.32 16.48 -11.46
C HIS A 218 0.45 17.16 -12.60
N GLU A 219 0.79 18.45 -12.48
CA GLU A 219 1.58 19.18 -13.49
C GLU A 219 2.87 18.45 -13.88
N HIS A 220 3.57 17.85 -12.91
CA HIS A 220 4.86 17.24 -13.15
C HIS A 220 4.78 15.76 -13.52
N PHE A 221 3.83 15.01 -12.96
CA PHE A 221 3.73 13.56 -13.09
C PHE A 221 2.70 13.09 -14.11
N ASP A 222 1.86 13.97 -14.66
CA ASP A 222 1.01 13.67 -15.82
C ASP A 222 1.84 13.77 -17.10
N ALA A 223 2.72 12.81 -17.28
CA ALA A 223 3.65 12.74 -18.40
C ALA A 223 3.78 11.31 -18.92
N PRO A 224 3.93 11.11 -20.24
CA PRO A 224 3.99 9.78 -20.87
C PRO A 224 5.26 9.00 -20.51
N THR A 225 6.32 9.68 -20.06
CA THR A 225 7.61 9.05 -19.73
C THR A 225 8.25 9.65 -18.48
N VAL A 226 9.06 8.85 -17.79
CA VAL A 226 9.86 9.32 -16.65
C VAL A 226 10.89 10.37 -17.06
N ALA A 227 11.39 10.30 -18.30
CA ALA A 227 12.29 11.32 -18.85
C ALA A 227 11.60 12.70 -18.90
N GLU A 228 10.34 12.74 -19.29
CA GLU A 228 9.56 13.98 -19.31
C GLU A 228 9.22 14.48 -17.90
N VAL A 229 8.85 13.59 -16.97
CA VAL A 229 8.72 13.94 -15.54
C VAL A 229 9.99 14.62 -15.03
N ARG A 230 11.14 14.04 -15.28
CA ARG A 230 12.44 14.61 -14.89
C ARG A 230 12.72 15.96 -15.56
N ALA A 231 12.34 16.14 -16.84
CA ALA A 231 12.51 17.40 -17.54
C ALA A 231 11.65 18.52 -16.93
N ARG A 232 10.37 18.25 -16.65
CA ARG A 232 9.46 19.20 -16.00
C ARG A 232 9.95 19.58 -14.60
N LEU A 233 10.36 18.61 -13.79
CA LEU A 233 10.94 18.85 -12.47
C LEU A 233 12.23 19.70 -12.54
N LYS A 234 13.13 19.43 -13.50
CA LYS A 234 14.34 20.23 -13.70
C LYS A 234 14.02 21.68 -14.08
N ALA A 235 13.04 21.90 -14.93
CA ALA A 235 12.61 23.24 -15.31
C ALA A 235 12.10 24.03 -14.11
N THR A 236 11.28 23.42 -13.25
CA THR A 236 10.77 24.03 -12.02
C THR A 236 11.90 24.25 -11.00
N ALA A 237 12.81 23.27 -10.82
CA ALA A 237 13.92 23.33 -9.88
C ALA A 237 14.93 24.48 -10.21
N SER A 238 15.07 24.82 -11.50
CA SER A 238 15.96 25.89 -11.99
C SER A 238 15.30 27.27 -12.09
N ARG A 239 13.97 27.34 -11.91
CA ARG A 239 13.24 28.61 -12.02
C ARG A 239 13.62 29.53 -10.86
N GLN A 240 14.10 30.72 -11.22
CA GLN A 240 14.29 31.80 -10.25
C GLN A 240 12.92 32.46 -10.03
N SER A 241 12.44 32.46 -8.80
CA SER A 241 11.20 33.09 -8.40
C SER A 241 11.42 34.00 -7.20
N THR A 242 10.78 35.17 -7.20
CA THR A 242 10.74 36.10 -6.06
C THR A 242 9.56 35.79 -5.14
N SER A 243 8.56 35.04 -5.61
CA SER A 243 7.42 34.62 -4.77
C SER A 243 7.80 33.47 -3.84
N VAL A 244 7.22 33.44 -2.66
CA VAL A 244 7.40 32.36 -1.66
C VAL A 244 6.96 31.02 -2.26
N GLU A 245 5.80 31.00 -2.90
CA GLU A 245 5.25 29.80 -3.56
C GLU A 245 6.20 29.25 -4.63
N GLY A 246 6.70 30.07 -5.52
CA GLY A 246 7.65 29.63 -6.55
C GLY A 246 8.97 29.10 -5.97
N GLN A 247 9.44 29.66 -4.84
CA GLN A 247 10.59 29.14 -4.11
C GLN A 247 10.30 27.77 -3.47
N LEU A 248 9.09 27.56 -2.92
CA LEU A 248 8.66 26.30 -2.37
C LEU A 248 8.55 25.22 -3.45
N HIS A 249 7.94 25.52 -4.61
CA HIS A 249 7.85 24.60 -5.74
C HIS A 249 9.24 24.22 -6.26
N ALA A 250 10.17 25.17 -6.39
CA ALA A 250 11.53 24.88 -6.80
C ALA A 250 12.29 24.01 -5.79
N ALA A 251 12.09 24.24 -4.49
CA ALA A 251 12.68 23.42 -3.42
C ALA A 251 12.10 21.99 -3.44
N TRP A 252 10.80 21.86 -3.59
CA TRP A 252 10.11 20.57 -3.72
C TRP A 252 10.60 19.80 -4.94
N ALA A 253 10.68 20.45 -6.11
CA ALA A 253 11.16 19.80 -7.34
C ALA A 253 12.59 19.28 -7.20
N ARG A 254 13.50 20.04 -6.54
CA ARG A 254 14.85 19.57 -6.22
C ARG A 254 14.84 18.32 -5.32
N ALA A 255 14.03 18.34 -4.27
CA ALA A 255 13.92 17.20 -3.36
C ALA A 255 13.38 15.95 -4.06
N VAL A 256 12.41 16.11 -4.96
CA VAL A 256 11.86 15.01 -5.76
C VAL A 256 12.91 14.47 -6.75
N LEU A 257 13.65 15.35 -7.44
CA LEU A 257 14.75 14.93 -8.34
C LEU A 257 15.83 14.15 -7.60
N ASP A 258 16.20 14.57 -6.38
CA ASP A 258 17.17 13.85 -5.55
C ASP A 258 16.63 12.45 -5.15
N ARG A 259 15.35 12.33 -4.84
CA ARG A 259 14.71 11.02 -4.62
C ARG A 259 14.77 10.15 -5.88
N LEU A 260 14.38 10.68 -7.03
CA LEU A 260 14.42 9.95 -8.30
C LEU A 260 15.84 9.51 -8.72
N ALA A 261 16.86 10.30 -8.38
CA ALA A 261 18.25 9.96 -8.63
C ALA A 261 18.75 8.75 -7.81
N ARG A 262 18.12 8.46 -6.70
CA ARG A 262 18.43 7.32 -5.81
C ARG A 262 17.67 6.05 -6.17
N ARG A 263 16.80 6.09 -7.19
CA ARG A 263 16.01 4.94 -7.65
C ARG A 263 16.78 4.12 -8.67
N SER A 264 16.43 2.85 -8.77
CA SER A 264 17.01 1.99 -9.80
C SER A 264 16.63 2.49 -11.20
N PRO A 265 17.58 2.70 -12.10
CA PRO A 265 17.27 3.07 -13.49
C PRO A 265 16.36 2.06 -14.18
N LEU A 266 16.57 0.76 -13.92
CA LEU A 266 15.78 -0.33 -14.52
C LEU A 266 14.31 -0.35 -14.09
N ALA A 267 13.97 0.28 -12.99
CA ALA A 267 12.61 0.32 -12.47
C ALA A 267 11.89 1.62 -12.81
N ALA A 268 12.62 2.61 -13.31
CA ALA A 268 12.09 3.93 -13.65
C ALA A 268 11.78 4.07 -15.14
N ASP A 269 12.36 3.23 -15.99
CA ASP A 269 12.09 3.13 -17.42
C ASP A 269 10.98 2.11 -17.71
#